data_21f79829d34a9994cd2c3f089c25d1f0
#
_entry.id   21f79829d34a9994cd2c3f089c25d1f0
#
_cell.length_a   1.000
_cell.length_b   1.000
_cell.length_c   1.000
_cell.angle_alpha   90.00
_cell.angle_beta   90.00
_cell.angle_gamma   90.00
#
_symmetry.space_group_name_H-M   'P 1'
#
loop_
_entity.id
_entity.type
_entity.pdbx_description
1 polymer ?
#
loop_
_entity_poly.entity_id
_entity_poly.type
_entity_poly.pdbx_seq_one_letter_code
_entity_poly.pdbx_strand_id
1 'polypeptide(L)'
;MNNEYKLTKFVQAAGWAAKMGPGDLKQTICGLTPSDERILVGFDTSEDASVYQINESQAIVQTLDFITPVVDDPYIYGQIAAANALSDVFAMGADVKTAMNIVGFDKKNISKEALGLILKGGNEKIKECGGVLLGGHTIESPEMYYGLSVTGMIHPDKIIRNNTPQIGHVLVLTKPL
;
A
#
# COMPACT_ATOMS: atom_id res chain seq x y z
N MET A 1 14.23 9.87 -29.16
CA MET A 1 12.80 9.63 -29.42
C MET A 1 12.10 9.70 -28.09
N ASN A 2 11.30 10.76 -27.85
CA ASN A 2 10.47 10.84 -26.65
C ASN A 2 9.38 9.76 -26.79
N ASN A 3 9.59 8.61 -26.17
CA ASN A 3 8.52 7.65 -25.98
C ASN A 3 7.58 8.22 -24.92
N GLU A 4 6.56 8.93 -25.38
CA GLU A 4 5.53 9.48 -24.51
C GLU A 4 4.65 8.32 -24.04
N TYR A 5 4.90 7.82 -22.86
CA TYR A 5 4.06 6.80 -22.23
C TYR A 5 2.66 7.36 -21.96
N LYS A 6 1.63 6.52 -22.06
CA LYS A 6 0.22 6.89 -21.87
C LYS A 6 -0.46 5.88 -20.94
N LEU A 7 0.10 5.65 -19.77
CA LEU A 7 -0.39 4.62 -18.83
C LEU A 7 -1.85 4.83 -18.45
N THR A 8 -2.25 6.08 -18.19
CA THR A 8 -3.62 6.41 -17.76
C THR A 8 -4.68 6.15 -18.83
N LYS A 9 -4.29 6.04 -20.11
CA LYS A 9 -5.20 5.73 -21.21
C LYS A 9 -5.76 4.31 -21.16
N PHE A 10 -5.06 3.39 -20.49
CA PHE A 10 -5.33 1.96 -20.54
C PHE A 10 -5.96 1.42 -19.26
N VAL A 11 -6.53 2.30 -18.42
CA VAL A 11 -7.24 1.92 -17.20
C VAL A 11 -8.66 2.50 -17.19
N GLN A 12 -9.61 1.77 -16.63
CA GLN A 12 -11.01 2.19 -16.54
C GLN A 12 -11.21 3.22 -15.41
N ALA A 13 -10.47 3.07 -14.32
CA ALA A 13 -10.49 3.97 -13.17
C ALA A 13 -9.07 4.16 -12.66
N ALA A 14 -8.68 5.40 -12.37
CA ALA A 14 -7.34 5.74 -11.92
C ALA A 14 -7.22 5.67 -10.40
N GLY A 15 -6.13 5.05 -9.93
CA GLY A 15 -5.78 5.03 -8.52
C GLY A 15 -6.87 4.42 -7.63
N TRP A 16 -7.23 5.13 -6.60
CA TRP A 16 -8.22 4.69 -5.61
C TRP A 16 -9.66 4.63 -6.14
N ALA A 17 -9.97 5.28 -7.24
CA ALA A 17 -11.27 5.16 -7.87
C ALA A 17 -11.59 3.73 -8.36
N ALA A 18 -10.56 2.88 -8.49
CA ALA A 18 -10.72 1.46 -8.80
C ALA A 18 -11.06 0.58 -7.58
N LYS A 19 -11.02 1.10 -6.36
CA LYS A 19 -11.35 0.33 -5.14
C LYS A 19 -12.85 0.04 -5.06
N MET A 20 -13.20 -1.15 -4.54
CA MET A 20 -14.57 -1.50 -4.18
C MET A 20 -15.09 -0.56 -3.08
N GLY A 21 -16.37 -0.18 -3.15
CA GLY A 21 -17.00 0.63 -2.12
C GLY A 21 -16.97 -0.04 -0.73
N PRO A 22 -16.73 0.72 0.36
CA PRO A 22 -16.57 0.14 1.70
C PRO A 22 -17.84 -0.59 2.19
N GLY A 23 -19.02 -0.19 1.75
CA GLY A 23 -20.28 -0.86 2.08
C GLY A 23 -20.38 -2.27 1.49
N ASP A 24 -20.02 -2.42 0.22
CA ASP A 24 -20.03 -3.71 -0.49
C ASP A 24 -18.94 -4.64 0.07
N LEU A 25 -17.76 -4.09 0.35
CA LEU A 25 -16.67 -4.86 0.96
C LEU A 25 -17.08 -5.40 2.32
N LYS A 26 -17.68 -4.56 3.18
CA LYS A 26 -18.13 -4.98 4.52
C LYS A 26 -19.12 -6.12 4.48
N GLN A 27 -20.05 -6.12 3.51
CA GLN A 27 -20.98 -7.24 3.33
C GLN A 27 -20.28 -8.52 2.89
N THR A 28 -19.27 -8.40 2.04
CA THR A 28 -18.53 -9.55 1.48
C THR A 28 -17.66 -10.24 2.53
N ILE A 29 -17.05 -9.49 3.44
CA ILE A 29 -16.16 -10.02 4.49
C ILE A 29 -16.93 -10.38 5.78
N CYS A 30 -18.25 -10.19 5.81
CA CYS A 30 -19.08 -10.51 6.97
C CYS A 30 -18.92 -11.99 7.37
N GLY A 31 -18.55 -12.24 8.64
CA GLY A 31 -18.29 -13.58 9.14
C GLY A 31 -16.83 -14.06 9.05
N LEU A 32 -15.95 -13.29 8.42
CA LEU A 32 -14.50 -13.51 8.49
C LEU A 32 -13.97 -12.86 9.78
N THR A 33 -14.13 -13.55 10.91
CA THR A 33 -13.64 -13.02 12.18
C THR A 33 -12.37 -13.77 12.57
N PRO A 34 -11.19 -13.15 12.46
CA PRO A 34 -9.97 -13.75 12.98
C PRO A 34 -10.05 -13.82 14.51
N SER A 35 -9.69 -14.97 15.08
CA SER A 35 -9.73 -15.21 16.52
C SER A 35 -8.36 -15.66 17.00
N ASP A 36 -7.51 -14.70 17.35
CA ASP A 36 -6.21 -14.94 18.00
C ASP A 36 -5.93 -13.75 18.91
N GLU A 37 -5.59 -14.00 20.18
CA GLU A 37 -5.29 -12.96 21.18
C GLU A 37 -4.11 -12.07 20.82
N ARG A 38 -3.25 -12.52 19.90
CA ARG A 38 -2.11 -11.76 19.38
C ARG A 38 -2.47 -10.76 18.28
N ILE A 39 -3.71 -10.75 17.81
CA ILE A 39 -4.19 -9.73 16.87
C ILE A 39 -4.45 -8.46 17.66
N LEU A 40 -3.55 -7.50 17.54
CA LEU A 40 -3.69 -6.19 18.20
C LEU A 40 -4.55 -5.24 17.37
N VAL A 41 -4.47 -5.35 16.04
CA VAL A 41 -5.29 -4.59 15.08
C VAL A 41 -5.67 -5.50 13.92
N GLY A 42 -6.94 -5.71 13.73
CA GLY A 42 -7.54 -6.43 12.61
C GLY A 42 -8.27 -5.47 11.67
N PHE A 43 -9.14 -6.01 10.82
CA PHE A 43 -9.92 -5.20 9.87
C PHE A 43 -11.24 -4.64 10.48
N ASP A 44 -11.54 -4.94 11.74
CA ASP A 44 -12.83 -4.55 12.38
C ASP A 44 -12.92 -3.03 12.61
N THR A 45 -11.79 -2.36 12.80
CA THR A 45 -11.70 -0.93 13.12
C THR A 45 -11.36 -0.06 11.93
N SER A 46 -11.21 -0.66 10.74
CA SER A 46 -10.83 0.06 9.51
C SER A 46 -9.56 0.90 9.68
N GLU A 47 -8.56 0.33 10.33
CA GLU A 47 -7.22 0.89 10.44
C GLU A 47 -6.46 0.75 9.11
N ASP A 48 -5.39 1.52 8.93
CA ASP A 48 -4.60 1.52 7.70
C ASP A 48 -3.82 0.20 7.50
N ALA A 49 -3.36 -0.43 8.59
CA ALA A 49 -2.67 -1.71 8.53
C ALA A 49 -3.07 -2.64 9.68
N SER A 50 -2.89 -3.94 9.48
CA SER A 50 -3.06 -4.96 10.53
C SER A 50 -1.82 -5.04 11.41
N VAL A 51 -2.02 -5.35 12.71
CA VAL A 51 -0.92 -5.52 13.67
C VAL A 51 -1.06 -6.84 14.41
N TYR A 52 0.01 -7.65 14.34
CA TYR A 52 0.08 -8.95 14.98
C TYR A 52 1.26 -9.01 15.95
N GLN A 53 1.01 -9.35 17.19
CA GLN A 53 2.03 -9.44 18.25
C GLN A 53 2.89 -10.69 18.09
N ILE A 54 4.21 -10.53 18.12
CA ILE A 54 5.16 -11.63 18.08
C ILE A 54 5.60 -12.01 19.50
N ASN A 55 5.89 -10.99 20.32
CA ASN A 55 6.26 -11.13 21.72
C ASN A 55 5.93 -9.83 22.48
N GLU A 56 6.34 -9.73 23.75
CA GLU A 56 6.04 -8.58 24.60
C GLU A 56 6.57 -7.23 24.07
N SER A 57 7.65 -7.24 23.27
CA SER A 57 8.31 -6.02 22.78
C SER A 57 8.19 -5.81 21.26
N GLN A 58 7.63 -6.77 20.53
CA GLN A 58 7.61 -6.74 19.08
C GLN A 58 6.26 -7.13 18.51
N ALA A 59 5.78 -6.34 17.57
CA ALA A 59 4.64 -6.65 16.72
C ALA A 59 4.99 -6.39 15.25
N ILE A 60 4.41 -7.19 14.36
CA ILE A 60 4.47 -7.01 12.91
C ILE A 60 3.30 -6.12 12.51
N VAL A 61 3.59 -5.12 11.67
CA VAL A 61 2.60 -4.32 10.97
C VAL A 61 2.58 -4.75 9.50
N GLN A 62 1.42 -5.10 8.97
CA GLN A 62 1.28 -5.59 7.61
C GLN A 62 0.18 -4.87 6.86
N THR A 63 0.50 -4.42 5.65
CA THR A 63 -0.45 -3.90 4.68
C THR A 63 -0.21 -4.49 3.30
N LEU A 64 -1.24 -4.39 2.45
CA LEU A 64 -1.19 -4.71 1.05
C LEU A 64 -2.03 -3.69 0.31
N ASP A 65 -1.39 -2.84 -0.50
CA ASP A 65 -2.10 -1.87 -1.31
C ASP A 65 -1.50 -1.77 -2.72
N PHE A 66 -2.36 -1.64 -3.71
CA PHE A 66 -1.98 -1.45 -5.10
C PHE A 66 -3.00 -0.54 -5.79
N ILE A 67 -2.55 0.19 -6.77
CA ILE A 67 -3.36 1.14 -7.53
C ILE A 67 -3.13 0.97 -9.03
N THR A 68 -4.10 1.42 -9.82
CA THR A 68 -3.96 1.61 -11.27
C THR A 68 -3.22 2.92 -11.55
N PRO A 69 -2.65 3.11 -12.75
CA PRO A 69 -1.96 4.34 -13.13
C PRO A 69 -2.77 5.62 -12.90
N VAL A 70 -2.15 6.59 -12.22
CA VAL A 70 -2.67 7.94 -11.95
C VAL A 70 -1.93 9.02 -12.75
N VAL A 71 -0.78 8.66 -13.31
CA VAL A 71 0.06 9.50 -14.17
C VAL A 71 0.59 8.67 -15.33
N ASP A 72 1.00 9.33 -16.42
CA ASP A 72 1.52 8.65 -17.60
C ASP A 72 2.99 8.24 -17.49
N ASP A 73 3.79 8.95 -16.67
CA ASP A 73 5.18 8.60 -16.44
C ASP A 73 5.30 7.33 -15.59
N PRO A 74 5.90 6.25 -16.11
CA PRO A 74 5.96 4.96 -15.42
C PRO A 74 6.82 5.02 -14.16
N TYR A 75 7.90 5.78 -14.15
CA TYR A 75 8.76 5.89 -12.97
C TYR A 75 8.06 6.64 -11.84
N ILE A 76 7.39 7.76 -12.14
CA ILE A 76 6.61 8.53 -11.17
C ILE A 76 5.42 7.71 -10.66
N TYR A 77 4.72 6.99 -11.55
CA TYR A 77 3.64 6.09 -11.12
C TYR A 77 4.15 5.04 -10.13
N GLY A 78 5.31 4.43 -10.40
CA GLY A 78 5.94 3.50 -9.47
C GLY A 78 6.23 4.10 -8.11
N GLN A 79 6.72 5.35 -8.07
CA GLN A 79 6.95 6.08 -6.81
C GLN A 79 5.64 6.36 -6.05
N ILE A 80 4.59 6.79 -6.75
CA ILE A 80 3.28 7.10 -6.14
C ILE A 80 2.66 5.84 -5.55
N ALA A 81 2.63 4.74 -6.30
CA ALA A 81 2.04 3.48 -5.85
C ALA A 81 2.80 2.90 -4.63
N ALA A 82 4.12 2.97 -4.64
CA ALA A 82 4.92 2.53 -3.50
C ALA A 82 4.71 3.44 -2.27
N ALA A 83 4.74 4.77 -2.44
CA ALA A 83 4.50 5.71 -1.34
C ALA A 83 3.12 5.50 -0.71
N ASN A 84 2.10 5.21 -1.53
CA ASN A 84 0.76 4.88 -1.06
C ASN A 84 0.76 3.66 -0.14
N ALA A 85 1.35 2.54 -0.56
CA ALA A 85 1.39 1.32 0.26
C ALA A 85 2.28 1.45 1.52
N LEU A 86 3.39 2.21 1.44
CA LEU A 86 4.28 2.45 2.57
C LEU A 86 3.66 3.34 3.63
N SER A 87 2.77 4.26 3.24
CA SER A 87 2.12 5.22 4.15
C SER A 87 1.29 4.54 5.23
N ASP A 88 0.68 3.40 4.95
CA ASP A 88 -0.14 2.65 5.90
C ASP A 88 0.69 2.19 7.13
N VAL A 89 1.92 1.75 6.89
CA VAL A 89 2.84 1.36 7.98
C VAL A 89 3.20 2.56 8.84
N PHE A 90 3.45 3.73 8.21
CA PHE A 90 3.75 4.96 8.93
C PHE A 90 2.54 5.50 9.71
N ALA A 91 1.33 5.36 9.17
CA ALA A 91 0.10 5.75 9.86
C ALA A 91 -0.08 5.00 11.18
N MET A 92 0.38 3.75 11.25
CA MET A 92 0.38 2.95 12.48
C MET A 92 1.55 3.27 13.43
N GLY A 93 2.44 4.19 13.06
CA GLY A 93 3.62 4.57 13.85
C GLY A 93 4.79 3.61 13.73
N ALA A 94 4.77 2.70 12.76
CA ALA A 94 5.77 1.64 12.60
C ALA A 94 6.89 2.01 11.62
N ASP A 95 8.02 1.32 11.76
CA ASP A 95 9.11 1.39 10.79
C ASP A 95 8.92 0.33 9.70
N VAL A 96 9.07 0.72 8.44
CA VAL A 96 9.10 -0.21 7.31
C VAL A 96 10.37 -1.07 7.39
N LYS A 97 10.24 -2.38 7.24
CA LYS A 97 11.36 -3.32 7.19
C LYS A 97 11.52 -3.95 5.82
N THR A 98 10.45 -4.51 5.28
CA THR A 98 10.51 -5.19 3.98
C THR A 98 9.29 -4.88 3.13
N ALA A 99 9.46 -5.00 1.82
CA ALA A 99 8.36 -4.92 0.86
C ALA A 99 8.50 -5.98 -0.23
N MET A 100 7.36 -6.39 -0.81
CA MET A 100 7.27 -7.23 -1.98
C MET A 100 6.37 -6.58 -3.02
N ASN A 101 6.78 -6.62 -4.29
CA ASN A 101 5.99 -6.07 -5.40
C ASN A 101 4.72 -6.90 -5.66
N ILE A 102 3.63 -6.22 -5.97
CA ILE A 102 2.41 -6.80 -6.51
C ILE A 102 2.15 -6.12 -7.85
N VAL A 103 2.12 -6.93 -8.93
CA VAL A 103 2.04 -6.41 -10.29
C VAL A 103 0.97 -7.15 -11.10
N GLY A 104 0.00 -6.42 -11.63
CA GLY A 104 -0.80 -6.86 -12.77
C GLY A 104 -0.27 -6.17 -14.02
N PHE A 105 0.30 -6.94 -14.95
CA PHE A 105 1.00 -6.41 -16.11
C PHE A 105 0.14 -6.50 -17.38
N ASP A 106 -0.28 -5.35 -17.89
CA ASP A 106 -0.90 -5.24 -19.21
C ASP A 106 0.17 -5.29 -20.31
N LYS A 107 0.58 -6.50 -20.67
CA LYS A 107 1.62 -6.70 -21.70
C LYS A 107 1.18 -6.27 -23.12
N LYS A 108 -0.12 -6.06 -23.33
CA LYS A 108 -0.66 -5.65 -24.63
C LYS A 108 -0.39 -4.18 -24.92
N ASN A 109 -0.52 -3.35 -23.88
CA ASN A 109 -0.49 -1.89 -24.03
C ASN A 109 0.76 -1.27 -23.40
N ILE A 110 1.43 -1.98 -22.47
CA ILE A 110 2.57 -1.45 -21.71
C ILE A 110 3.83 -2.27 -22.02
N SER A 111 4.92 -1.58 -22.35
CA SER A 111 6.19 -2.22 -22.66
C SER A 111 6.90 -2.75 -21.40
N LYS A 112 7.81 -3.72 -21.58
CA LYS A 112 8.65 -4.23 -20.49
C LYS A 112 9.60 -3.16 -19.93
N GLU A 113 10.02 -2.22 -20.75
CA GLU A 113 10.84 -1.07 -20.35
C GLU A 113 10.06 -0.16 -19.40
N ALA A 114 8.78 0.13 -19.72
CA ALA A 114 7.88 0.87 -18.83
C ALA A 114 7.68 0.14 -17.49
N LEU A 115 7.46 -1.19 -17.52
CA LEU A 115 7.39 -1.99 -16.30
C LEU A 115 8.68 -1.86 -15.48
N GLY A 116 9.85 -1.94 -16.13
CA GLY A 116 11.14 -1.75 -15.46
C GLY A 116 11.27 -0.40 -14.76
N LEU A 117 10.76 0.67 -15.37
CA LEU A 117 10.73 2.01 -14.77
C LEU A 117 9.79 2.09 -13.58
N ILE A 118 8.60 1.47 -13.65
CA ILE A 118 7.64 1.37 -12.54
C ILE A 118 8.31 0.71 -11.33
N LEU A 119 8.89 -0.47 -11.53
CA LEU A 119 9.57 -1.22 -10.46
C LEU A 119 10.76 -0.45 -9.88
N LYS A 120 11.52 0.28 -10.73
CA LYS A 120 12.62 1.13 -10.28
C LYS A 120 12.10 2.26 -9.39
N GLY A 121 11.06 2.97 -9.80
CA GLY A 121 10.45 4.04 -9.01
C GLY A 121 9.98 3.55 -7.64
N GLY A 122 9.31 2.41 -7.61
CA GLY A 122 8.86 1.79 -6.36
C GLY A 122 10.01 1.40 -5.43
N ASN A 123 11.05 0.77 -5.99
CA ASN A 123 12.22 0.36 -5.20
C ASN A 123 12.96 1.56 -4.58
N GLU A 124 13.01 2.70 -5.25
CA GLU A 124 13.63 3.90 -4.69
C GLU A 124 12.85 4.44 -3.48
N LYS A 125 11.51 4.41 -3.52
CA LYS A 125 10.69 4.80 -2.36
C LYS A 125 10.85 3.84 -1.18
N ILE A 126 10.96 2.53 -1.44
CA ILE A 126 11.25 1.54 -0.38
C ILE A 126 12.59 1.86 0.28
N LYS A 127 13.64 2.14 -0.50
CA LYS A 127 14.96 2.51 0.02
C LYS A 127 14.97 3.83 0.80
N GLU A 128 14.22 4.82 0.34
CA GLU A 128 14.10 6.13 0.97
C GLU A 128 13.61 6.02 2.42
N CYS A 129 12.71 5.07 2.72
CA CYS A 129 12.23 4.82 4.07
C CYS A 129 13.03 3.77 4.85
N GLY A 130 14.18 3.33 4.34
CA GLY A 130 15.04 2.34 4.99
C GLY A 130 14.58 0.89 4.84
N GLY A 131 13.56 0.64 4.01
CA GLY A 131 13.06 -0.70 3.73
C GLY A 131 13.89 -1.45 2.69
N VAL A 132 13.66 -2.76 2.58
CA VAL A 132 14.31 -3.66 1.62
C VAL A 132 13.27 -4.36 0.76
N LEU A 133 13.46 -4.30 -0.56
CA LEU A 133 12.66 -5.07 -1.51
C LEU A 133 13.14 -6.53 -1.54
N LEU A 134 12.26 -7.48 -1.20
CA LEU A 134 12.58 -8.91 -1.14
C LEU A 134 12.17 -9.69 -2.40
N GLY A 135 11.33 -9.12 -3.25
CA GLY A 135 10.81 -9.80 -4.43
C GLY A 135 9.38 -9.37 -4.74
N GLY A 136 8.54 -10.30 -5.10
CA GLY A 136 7.13 -10.01 -5.39
C GLY A 136 6.48 -11.03 -6.31
N HIS A 137 5.27 -10.69 -6.78
CA HIS A 137 4.50 -11.51 -7.71
C HIS A 137 3.99 -10.67 -8.88
N THR A 138 4.10 -11.21 -10.08
CA THR A 138 3.64 -10.56 -11.32
C THR A 138 2.75 -11.51 -12.09
N ILE A 139 1.56 -11.03 -12.46
CA ILE A 139 0.64 -11.75 -13.35
C ILE A 139 0.35 -10.91 -14.58
N GLU A 140 -0.02 -11.56 -15.70
CA GLU A 140 -0.61 -10.86 -16.83
C GLU A 140 -2.03 -10.45 -16.48
N SER A 141 -2.38 -9.20 -16.79
CA SER A 141 -3.67 -8.61 -16.46
C SER A 141 -4.17 -7.76 -17.65
N PRO A 142 -5.50 -7.63 -17.83
CA PRO A 142 -6.06 -6.70 -18.81
C PRO A 142 -5.75 -5.24 -18.54
N GLU A 143 -5.50 -4.89 -17.28
CA GLU A 143 -5.12 -3.55 -16.85
C GLU A 143 -3.84 -3.59 -16.02
N MET A 144 -3.06 -2.50 -16.09
CA MET A 144 -1.90 -2.31 -15.24
C MET A 144 -2.31 -1.95 -13.82
N TYR A 145 -1.79 -2.68 -12.84
CA TYR A 145 -1.75 -2.23 -11.45
C TYR A 145 -0.41 -2.55 -10.82
N TYR A 146 -0.01 -1.71 -9.89
CA TYR A 146 1.23 -1.88 -9.14
C TYR A 146 1.04 -1.43 -7.71
N GLY A 147 1.68 -2.11 -6.81
CA GLY A 147 1.75 -1.78 -5.40
C GLY A 147 2.64 -2.73 -4.65
N LEU A 148 2.48 -2.72 -3.33
CA LEU A 148 3.35 -3.46 -2.43
C LEU A 148 2.53 -4.23 -1.38
N SER A 149 3.06 -5.38 -0.99
CA SER A 149 2.84 -5.93 0.35
C SER A 149 3.99 -5.47 1.23
N VAL A 150 3.68 -4.76 2.31
CA VAL A 150 4.68 -4.13 3.18
C VAL A 150 4.63 -4.74 4.57
N THR A 151 5.80 -5.02 5.13
CA THR A 151 5.95 -5.45 6.52
C THR A 151 6.75 -4.41 7.29
N GLY A 152 6.17 -3.91 8.36
CA GLY A 152 6.78 -3.05 9.35
C GLY A 152 6.94 -3.73 10.70
N MET A 153 7.65 -3.08 11.61
CA MET A 153 7.82 -3.52 13.00
C MET A 153 7.56 -2.37 13.95
N ILE A 154 6.92 -2.68 15.08
CA ILE A 154 6.61 -1.72 16.14
C ILE A 154 6.63 -2.41 17.51
N HIS A 155 6.85 -1.63 18.57
CA HIS A 155 6.55 -2.07 19.92
C HIS A 155 5.03 -2.04 20.14
N PRO A 156 4.39 -3.06 20.76
CA PRO A 156 2.94 -3.09 20.94
C PRO A 156 2.36 -1.82 21.58
N ASP A 157 3.04 -1.24 22.56
CA ASP A 157 2.59 -0.03 23.29
C ASP A 157 2.72 1.27 22.46
N LYS A 158 3.35 1.22 21.28
CA LYS A 158 3.58 2.40 20.42
C LYS A 158 2.65 2.48 19.22
N ILE A 159 1.70 1.55 19.11
CA ILE A 159 0.75 1.53 17.99
C ILE A 159 -0.10 2.81 18.00
N ILE A 160 -0.11 3.51 16.88
CA ILE A 160 -0.99 4.66 16.65
C ILE A 160 -2.29 4.14 16.00
N ARG A 161 -3.44 4.47 16.61
CA ARG A 161 -4.76 4.03 16.15
C ARG A 161 -5.59 5.22 15.70
N ASN A 162 -6.48 5.00 14.73
CA ASN A 162 -7.38 6.03 14.19
C ASN A 162 -8.51 6.43 15.16
N ASN A 163 -8.76 5.65 16.22
CA ASN A 163 -9.83 5.85 17.19
C ASN A 163 -9.37 6.50 18.51
N THR A 164 -8.16 7.06 18.58
CA THR A 164 -7.61 7.69 19.79
C THR A 164 -7.80 9.20 19.92
N PRO A 165 -8.30 9.97 18.92
CA PRO A 165 -8.57 11.39 19.10
C PRO A 165 -9.58 11.67 20.21
N GLN A 166 -9.36 12.73 20.99
CA GLN A 166 -10.20 13.15 22.11
C GLN A 166 -10.65 14.60 21.96
N ILE A 167 -11.71 14.99 22.67
CA ILE A 167 -12.16 16.39 22.73
C ILE A 167 -11.03 17.25 23.29
N GLY A 168 -10.69 18.32 22.55
CA GLY A 168 -9.59 19.24 22.89
C GLY A 168 -8.29 18.97 22.12
N HIS A 169 -8.19 17.85 21.37
CA HIS A 169 -7.09 17.65 20.44
C HIS A 169 -7.18 18.60 19.24
N VAL A 170 -6.03 19.02 18.72
CA VAL A 170 -5.92 19.83 17.50
C VAL A 170 -5.65 18.95 16.31
N LEU A 171 -6.29 19.26 15.18
CA LEU A 171 -6.01 18.62 13.91
C LEU A 171 -4.88 19.38 13.19
N VAL A 172 -3.85 18.67 12.76
CA VAL A 172 -2.71 19.25 12.03
C VAL A 172 -2.64 18.64 10.65
N LEU A 173 -2.75 19.46 9.63
CA LEU A 173 -2.51 19.05 8.24
C LEU A 173 -1.01 19.20 7.95
N THR A 174 -0.34 18.08 7.70
CA THR A 174 1.14 18.04 7.57
C THR A 174 1.64 18.38 6.16
N LYS A 175 0.75 18.43 5.18
CA LYS A 175 1.03 18.83 3.79
C LYS A 175 -0.23 19.38 3.14
N PRO A 176 -0.12 20.17 2.03
CA PRO A 176 -1.29 20.58 1.23
C PRO A 176 -2.06 19.35 0.70
N LEU A 177 -3.37 19.56 0.51
CA LEU A 177 -4.26 18.58 -0.13
C LEU A 177 -4.10 18.62 -1.66
#